data_fe26da0fef947550d6401a0a39e91d33
#
_entry.id   fe26da0fef947550d6401a0a39e91d33
#
_cell.length_a   1.000
_cell.length_b   1.000
_cell.length_c   1.000
_cell.angle_alpha   90.00
_cell.angle_beta   90.00
_cell.angle_gamma   90.00
#
_symmetry.space_group_name_H-M   'P 1'
#
loop_
_entity.id
_entity.type
_entity.pdbx_description
1 polymer ?
#
loop_
_entity_poly.entity_id
_entity_poly.type
_entity_poly.pdbx_seq_one_letter_code
_entity_poly.pdbx_strand_id
1 'polypeptide(L)'
;MRPSKDQYYLNIAKEVGKRATCFRLKGGAVIIRGDQIISTGYVGAPRKTKDCLERGECLRDKLGIEHGTRYEICRSVHAEQNAIINAARSGVSLQGGTMYFWAENGKGEAVDGYPCYICKKMIINAGIERMVCNDKNGELKIFNVQDWVDEWQKSDILDDKYQYGKDQNNKQA
;
A
#
# COMPACT_ATOMS: atom_id res chain seq x y z
N MET A 1 -11.21 25.78 -6.84
CA MET A 1 -9.73 25.86 -6.98
C MET A 1 -9.22 24.54 -7.55
N ARG A 2 -8.29 24.55 -8.49
CA ARG A 2 -7.70 23.33 -9.07
C ARG A 2 -6.80 22.64 -8.03
N PRO A 3 -6.96 21.33 -7.73
CA PRO A 3 -6.08 20.63 -6.81
C PRO A 3 -4.64 20.55 -7.37
N SER A 4 -3.65 20.37 -6.49
CA SER A 4 -2.29 20.04 -6.92
C SER A 4 -2.28 18.70 -7.67
N LYS A 5 -1.24 18.43 -8.47
CA LYS A 5 -1.10 17.12 -9.14
C LYS A 5 -1.07 15.97 -8.14
N ASP A 6 -0.37 16.13 -7.03
CA ASP A 6 -0.32 15.09 -6.00
C ASP A 6 -1.69 14.82 -5.40
N GLN A 7 -2.44 15.86 -5.06
CA GLN A 7 -3.80 15.69 -4.55
C GLN A 7 -4.73 15.06 -5.60
N TYR A 8 -4.58 15.44 -6.86
CA TYR A 8 -5.36 14.87 -7.96
C TYR A 8 -5.13 13.36 -8.09
N TYR A 9 -3.88 12.92 -8.16
CA TYR A 9 -3.57 11.49 -8.29
C TYR A 9 -3.87 10.69 -7.02
N LEU A 10 -3.72 11.31 -5.84
CA LEU A 10 -4.12 10.69 -4.58
C LEU A 10 -5.64 10.49 -4.51
N ASN A 11 -6.43 11.44 -5.02
CA ASN A 11 -7.88 11.29 -5.14
C ASN A 11 -8.25 10.15 -6.11
N ILE A 12 -7.52 9.97 -7.21
CA ILE A 12 -7.73 8.83 -8.12
C ILE A 12 -7.39 7.51 -7.39
N ALA A 13 -6.30 7.47 -6.61
CA ALA A 13 -5.97 6.30 -5.81
C ALA A 13 -7.09 5.96 -4.81
N LYS A 14 -7.72 6.98 -4.20
CA LYS A 14 -8.91 6.81 -3.35
C LYS A 14 -10.06 6.15 -4.10
N GLU A 15 -10.37 6.62 -5.31
CA GLU A 15 -11.43 6.01 -6.14
C GLU A 15 -11.10 4.55 -6.52
N VAL A 16 -9.84 4.26 -6.86
CA VAL A 16 -9.37 2.89 -7.12
C VAL A 16 -9.59 2.01 -5.88
N GLY A 17 -9.32 2.54 -4.68
CA GLY A 17 -9.50 1.85 -3.40
C GLY A 17 -10.94 1.44 -3.09
N LYS A 18 -11.94 2.09 -3.68
CA LYS A 18 -13.36 1.69 -3.54
C LYS A 18 -13.64 0.29 -4.09
N ARG A 19 -12.77 -0.25 -4.94
CA ARG A 19 -12.85 -1.63 -5.45
C ARG A 19 -12.27 -2.67 -4.49
N ALA A 20 -11.69 -2.25 -3.37
CA ALA A 20 -11.07 -3.17 -2.41
C ALA A 20 -12.09 -4.17 -1.85
N THR A 21 -11.67 -5.43 -1.75
CA THR A 21 -12.48 -6.56 -1.29
C THR A 21 -12.10 -7.03 0.12
N CYS A 22 -11.50 -6.14 0.91
CA CYS A 22 -11.08 -6.39 2.28
C CYS A 22 -12.01 -5.70 3.28
N PHE A 23 -12.33 -6.37 4.39
CA PHE A 23 -13.14 -5.78 5.47
C PHE A 23 -12.35 -4.77 6.31
N ARG A 24 -11.03 -4.95 6.43
CA ARG A 24 -10.17 -4.15 7.32
C ARG A 24 -9.67 -2.86 6.68
N LEU A 25 -9.29 -2.95 5.40
CA LEU A 25 -8.62 -1.85 4.68
C LEU A 25 -9.15 -1.72 3.26
N LYS A 26 -9.57 -0.52 2.93
CA LYS A 26 -9.85 -0.10 1.56
C LYS A 26 -8.66 0.71 1.08
N GLY A 27 -7.81 0.09 0.28
CA GLY A 27 -6.61 0.73 -0.25
C GLY A 27 -6.58 0.67 -1.77
N GLY A 28 -6.18 1.78 -2.38
CA GLY A 28 -5.97 1.91 -3.82
C GLY A 28 -4.64 2.55 -4.13
N ALA A 29 -3.96 2.03 -5.14
CA ALA A 29 -2.69 2.53 -5.63
C ALA A 29 -2.78 2.90 -7.11
N VAL A 30 -2.10 3.99 -7.48
CA VAL A 30 -1.96 4.47 -8.85
C VAL A 30 -0.50 4.78 -9.11
N ILE A 31 0.06 4.31 -10.20
CA ILE A 31 1.44 4.59 -10.59
C ILE A 31 1.45 5.51 -11.80
N ILE A 32 2.19 6.60 -11.68
CA ILE A 32 2.30 7.66 -12.67
C ILE A 32 3.72 7.72 -13.20
N ARG A 33 3.86 7.87 -14.51
CA ARG A 33 5.13 8.18 -15.16
C ARG A 33 4.87 9.13 -16.33
N GLY A 34 5.67 10.21 -16.44
CA GLY A 34 5.47 11.20 -17.50
C GLY A 34 4.06 11.83 -17.49
N ASP A 35 3.51 12.09 -16.31
CA ASP A 35 2.16 12.66 -16.12
C ASP A 35 1.00 11.76 -16.64
N GLN A 36 1.26 10.46 -16.82
CA GLN A 36 0.27 9.47 -17.28
C GLN A 36 0.10 8.36 -16.25
N ILE A 37 -1.14 7.91 -16.07
CA ILE A 37 -1.44 6.71 -15.27
C ILE A 37 -0.99 5.50 -16.07
N ILE A 38 -0.01 4.76 -15.54
CA ILE A 38 0.53 3.57 -16.19
C ILE A 38 0.07 2.27 -15.55
N SER A 39 -0.33 2.30 -14.28
CA SER A 39 -0.90 1.14 -13.60
C SER A 39 -1.75 1.55 -12.41
N THR A 40 -2.69 0.69 -12.05
CA THR A 40 -3.50 0.81 -10.84
C THR A 40 -3.59 -0.54 -10.12
N GLY A 41 -3.86 -0.50 -8.81
CA GLY A 41 -4.11 -1.68 -8.00
C GLY A 41 -4.97 -1.33 -6.79
N TYR A 42 -5.73 -2.28 -6.28
CA TYR A 42 -6.49 -2.15 -5.04
C TYR A 42 -6.28 -3.38 -4.15
N VAL A 43 -6.58 -3.25 -2.88
CA VAL A 43 -6.48 -4.36 -1.91
C VAL A 43 -7.51 -5.43 -2.27
N GLY A 44 -7.06 -6.63 -2.60
CA GLY A 44 -7.96 -7.70 -3.00
C GLY A 44 -7.27 -9.05 -3.16
N ALA A 45 -8.06 -10.11 -3.15
CA ALA A 45 -7.56 -11.47 -3.33
C ALA A 45 -6.91 -11.68 -4.71
N PRO A 46 -6.04 -12.68 -4.87
CA PRO A 46 -5.49 -13.03 -6.17
C PRO A 46 -6.60 -13.32 -7.18
N ARG A 47 -6.32 -13.02 -8.45
CA ARG A 47 -7.29 -13.21 -9.55
C ARG A 47 -7.84 -14.64 -9.56
N LYS A 48 -9.14 -14.77 -9.81
CA LYS A 48 -9.87 -16.04 -9.88
C LYS A 48 -9.98 -16.80 -8.55
N THR A 49 -9.56 -16.20 -7.41
CA THR A 49 -9.80 -16.75 -6.08
C THR A 49 -10.92 -15.99 -5.37
N LYS A 50 -11.63 -16.64 -4.47
CA LYS A 50 -12.66 -15.98 -3.67
C LYS A 50 -12.03 -15.01 -2.69
N ASP A 51 -12.52 -13.79 -2.70
CA ASP A 51 -12.07 -12.72 -1.80
C ASP A 51 -12.79 -12.76 -0.43
N CYS A 52 -12.47 -11.81 0.44
CA CYS A 52 -13.06 -11.76 1.78
C CYS A 52 -14.55 -11.41 1.75
N LEU A 53 -15.00 -10.54 0.83
CA LEU A 53 -16.42 -10.18 0.72
C LEU A 53 -17.25 -11.38 0.22
N GLU A 54 -16.77 -12.11 -0.78
CA GLU A 54 -17.43 -13.33 -1.29
C GLU A 54 -17.46 -14.46 -0.26
N ARG A 55 -16.50 -14.49 0.67
CA ARG A 55 -16.47 -15.46 1.76
C ARG A 55 -17.26 -15.01 2.99
N GLY A 56 -17.64 -13.73 3.06
CA GLY A 56 -18.37 -13.15 4.20
C GLY A 56 -17.52 -13.05 5.49
N GLU A 57 -16.21 -13.30 5.44
CA GLU A 57 -15.33 -13.30 6.61
C GLU A 57 -13.90 -12.87 6.29
N CYS A 58 -13.24 -12.27 7.25
CA CYS A 58 -11.80 -12.06 7.22
C CYS A 58 -11.06 -13.26 7.85
N LEU A 59 -10.18 -13.93 7.09
CA LEU A 59 -9.43 -15.08 7.61
C LEU A 59 -8.57 -14.71 8.82
N ARG A 60 -7.94 -13.52 8.78
CA ARG A 60 -7.07 -13.07 9.87
C ARG A 60 -7.88 -12.79 11.15
N ASP A 61 -9.10 -12.23 11.03
CA ASP A 61 -9.99 -12.04 12.19
C ASP A 61 -10.44 -13.40 12.76
N LYS A 62 -10.81 -14.33 11.88
CA LYS A 62 -11.20 -15.69 12.27
C LYS A 62 -10.09 -16.43 13.02
N LEU A 63 -8.83 -16.19 12.66
CA LEU A 63 -7.67 -16.80 13.31
C LEU A 63 -7.12 -15.97 14.48
N GLY A 64 -7.77 -14.87 14.86
CA GLY A 64 -7.32 -14.00 15.96
C GLY A 64 -5.99 -13.31 15.69
N ILE A 65 -5.64 -13.06 14.40
CA ILE A 65 -4.37 -12.48 14.02
C ILE A 65 -4.42 -10.97 14.18
N GLU A 66 -3.46 -10.45 14.90
CA GLU A 66 -3.28 -9.04 15.17
C GLU A 66 -3.09 -8.20 13.89
N HIS A 67 -3.50 -6.93 13.95
CA HIS A 67 -3.25 -5.98 12.86
C HIS A 67 -1.74 -5.80 12.63
N GLY A 68 -1.35 -5.65 11.37
CA GLY A 68 0.06 -5.41 11.02
C GLY A 68 0.94 -6.66 10.97
N THR A 69 0.43 -7.84 11.33
CA THR A 69 1.21 -9.08 11.41
C THR A 69 0.69 -10.17 10.47
N ARG A 70 1.52 -11.17 10.17
CA ARG A 70 1.17 -12.38 9.43
C ARG A 70 0.46 -12.10 8.10
N TYR A 71 1.03 -11.18 7.29
CA TYR A 71 0.45 -10.85 5.98
C TYR A 71 0.46 -12.02 4.99
N GLU A 72 1.36 -12.99 5.19
CA GLU A 72 1.47 -14.19 4.34
C GLU A 72 0.23 -15.07 4.35
N ILE A 73 -0.58 -15.02 5.41
CA ILE A 73 -1.85 -15.75 5.51
C ILE A 73 -3.07 -14.89 5.20
N CYS A 74 -2.87 -13.62 4.86
CA CYS A 74 -3.95 -12.76 4.39
C CYS A 74 -4.39 -13.20 2.98
N ARG A 75 -5.71 -13.28 2.74
CA ARG A 75 -6.22 -13.53 1.38
C ARG A 75 -5.94 -12.40 0.41
N SER A 76 -5.80 -11.17 0.94
CA SER A 76 -5.62 -9.99 0.09
C SER A 76 -4.15 -9.76 -0.25
N VAL A 77 -3.91 -9.41 -1.49
CA VAL A 77 -2.68 -8.78 -1.99
C VAL A 77 -2.83 -7.28 -1.76
N HIS A 78 -1.76 -6.60 -1.37
CA HIS A 78 -1.78 -5.15 -1.12
C HIS A 78 -1.98 -4.37 -2.43
N ALA A 79 -2.52 -3.17 -2.34
CA ALA A 79 -2.80 -2.33 -3.51
C ALA A 79 -1.53 -1.99 -4.30
N GLU A 80 -0.45 -1.69 -3.60
CA GLU A 80 0.86 -1.38 -4.17
C GLU A 80 1.41 -2.58 -4.95
N GLN A 81 1.30 -3.78 -4.37
CA GLN A 81 1.71 -5.03 -5.01
C GLN A 81 0.88 -5.29 -6.27
N ASN A 82 -0.45 -5.14 -6.19
CA ASN A 82 -1.35 -5.32 -7.32
C ASN A 82 -1.04 -4.32 -8.44
N ALA A 83 -0.72 -3.06 -8.11
CA ALA A 83 -0.33 -2.06 -9.11
C ALA A 83 0.98 -2.45 -9.82
N ILE A 84 2.00 -2.91 -9.07
CA ILE A 84 3.27 -3.39 -9.64
C ILE A 84 3.04 -4.64 -10.52
N ILE A 85 2.27 -5.60 -10.04
CA ILE A 85 1.95 -6.83 -10.79
C ILE A 85 1.16 -6.51 -12.07
N ASN A 86 0.20 -5.57 -12.00
CA ASN A 86 -0.57 -5.17 -13.18
C ASN A 86 0.31 -4.52 -14.25
N ALA A 87 1.27 -3.68 -13.86
CA ALA A 87 2.26 -3.11 -14.78
C ALA A 87 3.12 -4.20 -15.42
N ALA A 88 3.65 -5.12 -14.61
CA ALA A 88 4.46 -6.25 -15.10
C ALA A 88 3.69 -7.12 -16.10
N ARG A 89 2.41 -7.42 -15.82
CA ARG A 89 1.53 -8.16 -16.74
C ARG A 89 1.29 -7.45 -18.08
N SER A 90 1.32 -6.12 -18.06
CA SER A 90 1.13 -5.28 -19.27
C SER A 90 2.44 -4.97 -19.97
N GLY A 91 3.57 -5.45 -19.46
CA GLY A 91 4.91 -5.16 -20.02
C GLY A 91 5.32 -3.70 -19.87
N VAL A 92 4.77 -2.98 -18.88
CA VAL A 92 5.03 -1.56 -18.70
C VAL A 92 6.10 -1.37 -17.61
N SER A 93 7.17 -0.63 -17.95
CA SER A 93 8.20 -0.26 -17.00
C SER A 93 7.69 0.77 -15.98
N LEU A 94 8.04 0.56 -14.71
CA LEU A 94 7.71 1.48 -13.60
C LEU A 94 8.86 2.41 -13.24
N GLN A 95 10.02 2.22 -13.86
CA GLN A 95 11.24 2.95 -13.53
C GLN A 95 11.05 4.47 -13.68
N GLY A 96 11.46 5.22 -12.67
CA GLY A 96 11.28 6.68 -12.62
C GLY A 96 9.86 7.12 -12.27
N GLY A 97 8.98 6.17 -11.92
CA GLY A 97 7.58 6.46 -11.62
C GLY A 97 7.34 7.01 -10.22
N THR A 98 6.15 7.56 -10.02
CA THR A 98 5.59 7.95 -8.72
C THR A 98 4.41 7.07 -8.39
N MET A 99 4.38 6.48 -7.20
CA MET A 99 3.23 5.73 -6.69
C MET A 99 2.41 6.62 -5.76
N TYR A 100 1.11 6.63 -5.97
CA TYR A 100 0.12 7.26 -5.08
C TYR A 100 -0.69 6.16 -4.42
N PHE A 101 -0.81 6.18 -3.10
CA PHE A 101 -1.57 5.20 -2.35
C PHE A 101 -2.48 5.88 -1.34
N TRP A 102 -3.77 5.57 -1.41
CA TRP A 102 -4.77 5.99 -0.44
C TRP A 102 -5.24 4.80 0.39
N ALA A 103 -5.37 5.00 1.70
CA ALA A 103 -5.84 3.99 2.64
C ALA A 103 -6.97 4.52 3.52
N GLU A 104 -8.03 3.72 3.64
CA GLU A 104 -9.16 3.92 4.56
C GLU A 104 -9.43 2.61 5.31
N ASN A 105 -9.93 2.71 6.54
CA ASN A 105 -10.44 1.54 7.26
C ASN A 105 -11.78 1.06 6.69
N GLY A 106 -12.32 -0.02 7.24
CA GLY A 106 -13.61 -0.59 6.80
C GLY A 106 -14.80 0.36 6.95
N LYS A 107 -14.68 1.43 7.76
CA LYS A 107 -15.70 2.46 7.96
C LYS A 107 -15.56 3.65 7.00
N GLY A 108 -14.52 3.69 6.17
CA GLY A 108 -14.25 4.80 5.26
C GLY A 108 -13.48 5.97 5.90
N GLU A 109 -12.93 5.78 7.08
CA GLU A 109 -12.08 6.77 7.74
C GLU A 109 -10.64 6.62 7.26
N ALA A 110 -9.96 7.72 6.97
CA ALA A 110 -8.56 7.71 6.56
C ALA A 110 -7.67 7.08 7.65
N VAL A 111 -6.72 6.26 7.23
CA VAL A 111 -5.68 5.68 8.08
C VAL A 111 -4.32 5.97 7.48
N ASP A 112 -3.25 5.77 8.24
CA ASP A 112 -1.90 5.97 7.72
C ASP A 112 -1.63 5.03 6.53
N GLY A 113 -1.48 5.60 5.35
CA GLY A 113 -1.23 4.90 4.08
C GLY A 113 0.25 4.59 3.86
N TYR A 114 1.04 4.38 4.93
CA TYR A 114 2.45 4.06 4.78
C TYR A 114 2.64 2.64 4.25
N PRO A 115 3.50 2.45 3.22
CA PRO A 115 3.74 1.12 2.67
C PRO A 115 4.43 0.23 3.71
N CYS A 116 3.97 -1.01 3.82
CA CYS A 116 4.62 -2.01 4.65
C CYS A 116 5.98 -2.41 4.08
N TYR A 117 6.84 -3.08 4.87
CA TYR A 117 8.18 -3.49 4.42
C TYR A 117 8.17 -4.35 3.14
N ILE A 118 7.18 -5.22 3.00
CA ILE A 118 7.04 -6.02 1.79
C ILE A 118 6.83 -5.10 0.59
N CYS A 119 5.93 -4.11 0.74
CA CYS A 119 5.66 -3.14 -0.31
C CYS A 119 6.84 -2.21 -0.57
N LYS A 120 7.55 -1.73 0.47
CA LYS A 120 8.76 -0.91 0.29
C LYS A 120 9.81 -1.64 -0.55
N LYS A 121 10.09 -2.93 -0.25
CA LYS A 121 11.03 -3.75 -1.04
C LYS A 121 10.60 -3.84 -2.51
N MET A 122 9.32 -4.07 -2.76
CA MET A 122 8.80 -4.15 -4.13
C MET A 122 8.85 -2.81 -4.86
N ILE A 123 8.54 -1.70 -4.17
CA ILE A 123 8.60 -0.34 -4.70
C ILE A 123 10.04 0.01 -5.12
N ILE A 124 11.03 -0.27 -4.26
CA ILE A 124 12.45 -0.06 -4.55
C ILE A 124 12.86 -0.88 -5.79
N ASN A 125 12.57 -2.19 -5.80
CA ASN A 125 12.97 -3.08 -6.90
C ASN A 125 12.24 -2.78 -8.22
N ALA A 126 11.05 -2.19 -8.16
CA ALA A 126 10.32 -1.75 -9.34
C ALA A 126 10.86 -0.45 -9.95
N GLY A 127 11.83 0.20 -9.31
CA GLY A 127 12.43 1.46 -9.77
C GLY A 127 11.51 2.66 -9.62
N ILE A 128 10.55 2.62 -8.70
CA ILE A 128 9.71 3.76 -8.35
C ILE A 128 10.55 4.71 -7.50
N GLU A 129 10.56 5.98 -7.85
CA GLU A 129 11.42 6.98 -7.20
C GLU A 129 10.70 7.76 -6.10
N ARG A 130 9.38 7.85 -6.18
CA ARG A 130 8.59 8.69 -5.27
C ARG A 130 7.32 7.97 -4.84
N MET A 131 7.02 8.06 -3.54
CA MET A 131 5.78 7.56 -2.94
C MET A 131 4.99 8.70 -2.33
N VAL A 132 3.71 8.78 -2.63
CA VAL A 132 2.76 9.75 -2.07
C VAL A 132 1.59 9.00 -1.46
N CYS A 133 1.28 9.27 -0.20
CA CYS A 133 0.16 8.63 0.47
C CYS A 133 -0.56 9.60 1.42
N ASN A 134 -1.70 9.17 1.96
CA ASN A 134 -2.38 9.89 3.03
C ASN A 134 -1.89 9.45 4.41
N ASP A 135 -1.99 10.36 5.38
CA ASP A 135 -1.96 9.99 6.79
C ASP A 135 -3.39 9.77 7.33
N LYS A 136 -3.49 9.46 8.63
CA LYS A 136 -4.76 9.25 9.34
C LYS A 136 -5.70 10.46 9.35
N ASN A 137 -5.19 11.67 9.10
CA ASN A 137 -5.99 12.89 8.97
C ASN A 137 -6.43 13.16 7.53
N GLY A 138 -6.02 12.29 6.59
CA GLY A 138 -6.23 12.48 5.16
C GLY A 138 -5.24 13.45 4.51
N GLU A 139 -4.21 13.88 5.25
CA GLU A 139 -3.18 14.76 4.74
C GLU A 139 -2.16 14.02 3.89
N LEU A 140 -1.60 14.72 2.91
CA LEU A 140 -0.65 14.18 1.96
C LEU A 140 0.73 14.06 2.59
N LYS A 141 1.34 12.87 2.46
CA LYS A 141 2.74 12.58 2.84
C LYS A 141 3.53 12.13 1.61
N ILE A 142 4.74 12.62 1.50
CA ILE A 142 5.64 12.38 0.36
C ILE A 142 6.92 11.74 0.86
N PHE A 143 7.35 10.67 0.19
CA PHE A 143 8.61 9.98 0.45
C PHE A 143 9.44 9.92 -0.83
N ASN A 144 10.74 10.17 -0.71
CA ASN A 144 11.72 9.83 -1.72
C ASN A 144 12.16 8.38 -1.46
N VAL A 145 12.02 7.50 -2.42
CA VAL A 145 12.34 6.07 -2.26
C VAL A 145 13.84 5.87 -2.03
N GLN A 146 14.70 6.76 -2.56
CA GLN A 146 16.14 6.70 -2.32
C GLN A 146 16.48 6.84 -0.82
N ASP A 147 15.70 7.62 -0.07
CA ASP A 147 15.93 7.79 1.37
C ASP A 147 15.80 6.44 2.12
N TRP A 148 14.88 5.57 1.69
CA TRP A 148 14.75 4.21 2.25
C TRP A 148 15.94 3.33 1.92
N VAL A 149 16.48 3.45 0.70
CA VAL A 149 17.68 2.71 0.29
C VAL A 149 18.87 3.14 1.14
N ASP A 150 19.07 4.46 1.28
CA ASP A 150 20.18 5.02 2.05
C ASP A 150 20.09 4.67 3.54
N GLU A 151 18.88 4.64 4.10
CA GLU A 151 18.64 4.22 5.47
C GLU A 151 18.98 2.74 5.65
N TRP A 152 18.52 1.88 4.75
CA TRP A 152 18.75 0.42 4.84
C TRP A 152 20.18 -0.01 4.50
N GLN A 153 20.98 0.88 3.92
CA GLN A 153 22.42 0.69 3.81
C GLN A 153 23.18 0.95 5.13
N LYS A 154 22.60 1.77 6.01
CA LYS A 154 23.21 2.18 7.28
C LYS A 154 22.75 1.31 8.46
N SER A 155 21.52 0.83 8.43
CA SER A 155 20.90 0.04 9.48
C SER A 155 20.12 -1.14 8.91
N ASP A 156 19.79 -2.12 9.76
CA ASP A 156 18.90 -3.19 9.37
C ASP A 156 17.47 -2.64 9.18
N ILE A 157 16.79 -3.15 8.19
CA ILE A 157 15.38 -2.86 7.90
C ILE A 157 14.46 -3.13 9.10
N LEU A 158 14.83 -3.99 10.03
CA LEU A 158 14.09 -4.31 11.24
C LEU A 158 14.12 -3.19 12.28
N ASP A 159 15.03 -2.23 12.15
CA ASP A 159 15.12 -1.05 13.02
C ASP A 159 14.07 0.03 12.69
N ASP A 160 13.34 -0.11 11.59
CA ASP A 160 12.30 0.84 11.22
C ASP A 160 11.10 0.74 12.18
N LYS A 161 10.89 1.77 12.95
CA LYS A 161 9.87 1.88 14.00
C LYS A 161 8.42 1.82 13.49
N TYR A 162 8.20 1.95 12.18
CA TYR A 162 6.87 2.14 11.63
C TYR A 162 6.06 0.87 11.44
N GLN A 163 6.68 -0.29 11.39
CA GLN A 163 6.00 -1.50 11.00
C GLN A 163 5.73 -2.47 12.11
N TYR A 164 6.74 -2.65 12.93
CA TYR A 164 6.69 -3.64 14.00
C TYR A 164 6.85 -3.00 15.37
N GLY A 165 7.13 -1.69 15.43
CA GLY A 165 7.57 -1.02 16.62
C GLY A 165 6.53 -0.91 17.71
N LYS A 166 5.25 -0.88 17.39
CA LYS A 166 4.20 -0.81 18.42
C LYS A 166 3.87 -2.17 19.00
N ASP A 167 4.01 -3.23 18.19
CA ASP A 167 3.56 -4.56 18.58
C ASP A 167 4.67 -5.40 19.20
N GLN A 168 5.92 -5.11 18.89
CA GLN A 168 7.07 -5.84 19.44
C GLN A 168 7.45 -5.38 20.84
N ASN A 169 7.24 -4.11 21.18
CA ASN A 169 7.49 -3.60 22.52
C ASN A 169 6.50 -4.15 23.58
N ASN A 170 5.35 -4.65 23.17
CA ASN A 170 4.38 -5.28 24.06
C ASN A 170 4.60 -6.79 24.27
N LYS A 171 5.56 -7.41 23.59
CA LYS A 171 5.87 -8.84 23.73
C LYS A 171 7.10 -9.12 24.60
N GLN A 172 7.76 -8.08 25.10
CA GLN A 172 8.91 -8.20 26.02
C GLN A 172 8.59 -7.76 27.46
N ALA A 173 7.30 -7.59 27.80
CA ALA A 173 6.84 -7.35 29.16
C ALA A 173 6.21 -8.62 29.76
#